data_272d2bd483bfb2ec642ba55b24c6ade9
#
_entry.id   272d2bd483bfb2ec642ba55b24c6ade9
#
_cell.length_a   1.000
_cell.length_b   1.000
_cell.length_c   1.000
_cell.angle_alpha   90.00
_cell.angle_beta   90.00
_cell.angle_gamma   90.00
#
_symmetry.space_group_name_H-M   'P 1'
#
loop_
_entity.id
_entity.type
_entity.pdbx_description
1 polymer ?
#
loop_
_entity_poly.entity_id
_entity_poly.type
_entity_poly.pdbx_seq_one_letter_code
_entity_poly.pdbx_strand_id
1 'polypeptide(L)'
;MKTKLFIISLFLILLTASTSASIKLSKDATISILTCSPGNELYSLFGHTGIRVVDKANDMDIVFNYGTFDFATQGFYFKFARGLLPYQLSCSEFRRFLSSYIYDERSVYSQTLNLDSIQKQYLMDLLFENYQPANREYLYNFLYDNCSTRVR
;
A
#
# COMPACT_ATOMS: atom_id res chain seq x y z
N MET A 1 -29.92 60.28 -16.75
CA MET A 1 -28.80 59.73 -15.95
C MET A 1 -29.11 58.28 -15.62
N LYS A 2 -28.38 57.33 -16.25
CA LYS A 2 -28.62 55.89 -16.06
C LYS A 2 -27.53 55.38 -15.08
N THR A 3 -27.95 55.04 -13.87
CA THR A 3 -27.11 54.42 -12.84
C THR A 3 -26.90 52.95 -13.19
N LYS A 4 -25.66 52.57 -13.53
CA LYS A 4 -25.27 51.18 -13.74
C LYS A 4 -25.04 50.55 -12.39
N LEU A 5 -25.89 49.55 -12.05
CA LEU A 5 -25.74 48.67 -10.90
C LEU A 5 -24.64 47.65 -11.19
N PHE A 6 -23.52 47.74 -10.49
CA PHE A 6 -22.44 46.73 -10.56
C PHE A 6 -22.79 45.59 -9.60
N ILE A 7 -23.20 44.43 -10.15
CA ILE A 7 -23.37 43.21 -9.34
C ILE A 7 -22.00 42.54 -9.27
N ILE A 8 -21.35 42.66 -8.13
CA ILE A 8 -20.13 41.86 -7.83
C ILE A 8 -20.59 40.48 -7.41
N SER A 9 -20.46 39.51 -8.32
CA SER A 9 -20.68 38.09 -8.04
C SER A 9 -19.47 37.60 -7.27
N LEU A 10 -19.61 37.44 -5.96
CA LEU A 10 -18.61 36.80 -5.08
C LEU A 10 -18.62 35.28 -5.36
N PHE A 11 -17.70 34.83 -6.21
CA PHE A 11 -17.48 33.41 -6.45
C PHE A 11 -16.77 32.80 -5.23
N LEU A 12 -17.56 32.25 -4.29
CA LEU A 12 -17.06 31.54 -3.14
C LEU A 12 -16.54 30.18 -3.63
N ILE A 13 -15.22 30.10 -3.88
CA ILE A 13 -14.55 28.81 -4.17
C ILE A 13 -14.53 28.03 -2.86
N LEU A 14 -15.48 27.12 -2.67
CA LEU A 14 -15.37 26.09 -1.64
C LEU A 14 -14.18 25.22 -2.03
N LEU A 15 -13.02 25.46 -1.42
CA LEU A 15 -11.96 24.45 -1.36
C LEU A 15 -12.49 23.30 -0.50
N THR A 16 -13.03 22.28 -1.13
CA THR A 16 -13.28 20.99 -0.49
C THR A 16 -11.91 20.36 -0.25
N ALA A 17 -11.33 20.63 0.90
CA ALA A 17 -10.23 19.82 1.40
C ALA A 17 -10.79 18.40 1.56
N SER A 18 -10.42 17.49 0.66
CA SER A 18 -10.69 16.08 0.82
C SER A 18 -9.89 15.61 2.03
N THR A 19 -10.50 15.66 3.21
CA THR A 19 -9.94 15.01 4.39
C THR A 19 -10.05 13.52 4.11
N SER A 20 -8.93 12.90 3.75
CA SER A 20 -8.83 11.44 3.74
C SER A 20 -9.10 10.99 5.17
N ALA A 21 -10.29 10.41 5.42
CA ALA A 21 -10.61 9.91 6.73
C ALA A 21 -9.65 8.75 7.05
N SER A 22 -8.72 8.97 7.96
CA SER A 22 -7.85 7.89 8.44
C SER A 22 -8.70 6.91 9.24
N ILE A 23 -8.53 5.61 8.99
CA ILE A 23 -9.20 4.56 9.76
C ILE A 23 -8.54 4.52 11.14
N LYS A 24 -9.32 4.79 12.19
CA LYS A 24 -8.81 4.71 13.57
C LYS A 24 -8.76 3.25 14.00
N LEU A 25 -7.55 2.77 14.30
CA LEU A 25 -7.34 1.41 14.82
C LEU A 25 -7.89 1.27 16.25
N SER A 26 -8.45 0.09 16.52
CA SER A 26 -8.82 -0.30 17.89
C SER A 26 -7.57 -0.59 18.74
N LYS A 27 -7.73 -0.66 20.06
CA LYS A 27 -6.63 -0.99 20.99
C LYS A 27 -6.07 -2.39 20.74
N ASP A 28 -6.95 -3.32 20.33
CA ASP A 28 -6.61 -4.73 20.09
C ASP A 28 -6.10 -5.01 18.68
N ALA A 29 -5.98 -3.96 17.85
CA ALA A 29 -5.39 -4.10 16.53
C ALA A 29 -3.95 -4.63 16.63
N THR A 30 -3.57 -5.50 15.69
CA THR A 30 -2.20 -6.03 15.58
C THR A 30 -1.63 -5.74 14.20
N ILE A 31 -0.35 -5.44 14.15
CA ILE A 31 0.40 -5.28 12.91
C ILE A 31 1.53 -6.32 12.90
N SER A 32 1.67 -7.01 11.77
CA SER A 32 2.65 -8.06 11.59
C SER A 32 3.43 -7.88 10.29
N ILE A 33 4.71 -8.24 10.32
CA ILE A 33 5.49 -8.45 9.11
C ILE A 33 5.20 -9.86 8.60
N LEU A 34 4.88 -9.96 7.32
CA LEU A 34 4.78 -11.23 6.62
C LEU A 34 6.06 -11.46 5.83
N THR A 35 6.69 -12.62 6.04
CA THR A 35 7.83 -13.09 5.24
C THR A 35 7.38 -14.30 4.44
N CYS A 36 7.47 -14.19 3.12
CA CYS A 36 7.05 -15.24 2.21
C CYS A 36 8.28 -15.94 1.62
N SER A 37 8.24 -17.28 1.59
CA SER A 37 9.35 -18.06 1.02
C SER A 37 9.56 -17.76 -0.47
N PRO A 38 10.76 -18.04 -1.02
CA PRO A 38 11.00 -18.01 -2.45
C PRO A 38 10.01 -18.86 -3.24
N GLY A 39 9.81 -18.52 -4.50
CA GLY A 39 9.05 -19.29 -5.48
C GLY A 39 9.90 -19.58 -6.71
N ASN A 40 9.31 -20.25 -7.70
CA ASN A 40 10.01 -20.70 -8.91
C ASN A 40 10.06 -19.65 -10.03
N GLU A 41 9.20 -18.62 -9.93
CA GLU A 41 9.15 -17.56 -10.93
C GLU A 41 10.25 -16.52 -10.71
N LEU A 42 10.77 -15.94 -11.78
CA LEU A 42 11.88 -14.97 -11.75
C LEU A 42 11.65 -13.82 -10.73
N TYR A 43 10.43 -13.33 -10.63
CA TYR A 43 10.06 -12.24 -9.71
C TYR A 43 9.87 -12.71 -8.26
N SER A 44 9.83 -14.01 -8.00
CA SER A 44 9.60 -14.59 -6.67
C SER A 44 10.82 -15.30 -6.07
N LEU A 45 11.95 -15.38 -6.80
CA LEU A 45 13.15 -16.11 -6.39
C LEU A 45 13.74 -15.68 -5.05
N PHE A 46 13.53 -14.44 -4.64
CA PHE A 46 14.10 -13.90 -3.40
C PHE A 46 13.09 -13.81 -2.26
N GLY A 47 11.94 -14.45 -2.44
CA GLY A 47 10.86 -14.35 -1.47
C GLY A 47 10.14 -12.98 -1.54
N HIS A 48 9.41 -12.66 -0.47
CA HIS A 48 8.64 -11.42 -0.42
C HIS A 48 8.37 -10.98 1.01
N THR A 49 8.09 -9.68 1.20
CA THR A 49 7.73 -9.10 2.49
C THR A 49 6.48 -8.24 2.34
N GLY A 50 5.52 -8.39 3.26
CA GLY A 50 4.32 -7.57 3.35
C GLY A 50 4.03 -7.13 4.78
N ILE A 51 3.10 -6.21 4.95
CA ILE A 51 2.62 -5.74 6.26
C ILE A 51 1.15 -6.11 6.39
N ARG A 52 0.82 -6.95 7.38
CA ARG A 52 -0.57 -7.32 7.70
C ARG A 52 -1.08 -6.49 8.86
N VAL A 53 -2.27 -5.95 8.73
CA VAL A 53 -3.00 -5.26 9.78
C VAL A 53 -4.29 -6.02 10.07
N VAL A 54 -4.48 -6.41 11.33
CA VAL A 54 -5.68 -7.08 11.81
C VAL A 54 -6.34 -6.19 12.85
N ASP A 55 -7.59 -5.84 12.63
CA ASP A 55 -8.42 -5.12 13.59
C ASP A 55 -9.86 -5.65 13.54
N LYS A 56 -10.15 -6.59 14.43
CA LYS A 56 -11.45 -7.26 14.49
C LYS A 56 -12.61 -6.32 14.80
N ALA A 57 -12.34 -5.23 15.54
CA ALA A 57 -13.38 -4.24 15.86
C ALA A 57 -13.83 -3.45 14.64
N ASN A 58 -12.95 -3.32 13.63
CA ASN A 58 -13.22 -2.65 12.37
C ASN A 58 -13.43 -3.66 11.20
N ASP A 59 -13.63 -4.94 11.49
CA ASP A 59 -13.77 -6.02 10.49
C ASP A 59 -12.64 -6.00 9.44
N MET A 60 -11.40 -5.76 9.90
CA MET A 60 -10.25 -5.55 9.04
C MET A 60 -9.20 -6.65 9.23
N ASP A 61 -8.81 -7.29 8.13
CA ASP A 61 -7.68 -8.21 8.03
C ASP A 61 -7.06 -8.03 6.63
N ILE A 62 -6.17 -7.07 6.51
CA ILE A 62 -5.62 -6.61 5.24
C ILE A 62 -4.09 -6.72 5.20
N VAL A 63 -3.56 -6.79 3.98
CA VAL A 63 -2.12 -6.80 3.71
C VAL A 63 -1.77 -5.64 2.78
N PHE A 64 -0.86 -4.82 3.24
CA PHE A 64 -0.14 -3.86 2.42
C PHE A 64 1.07 -4.55 1.80
N ASN A 65 1.13 -4.53 0.47
CA ASN A 65 2.04 -5.32 -0.32
C ASN A 65 2.83 -4.42 -1.27
N TYR A 66 4.07 -4.07 -0.90
CA TYR A 66 5.01 -3.38 -1.77
C TYR A 66 5.55 -4.35 -2.83
N GLY A 67 5.84 -3.84 -4.01
CA GLY A 67 6.41 -4.67 -5.08
C GLY A 67 5.39 -5.38 -5.96
N THR A 68 4.15 -4.95 -5.96
CA THR A 68 3.16 -5.40 -6.95
C THR A 68 3.34 -4.65 -8.26
N PHE A 69 3.06 -5.30 -9.36
CA PHE A 69 3.19 -4.76 -10.72
C PHE A 69 2.07 -5.31 -11.62
N ASP A 70 1.88 -4.69 -12.77
CA ASP A 70 0.90 -5.12 -13.75
C ASP A 70 1.60 -5.80 -14.93
N PHE A 71 1.32 -7.09 -15.15
CA PHE A 71 1.81 -7.87 -16.29
C PHE A 71 1.33 -7.34 -17.65
N ALA A 72 0.21 -6.59 -17.68
CA ALA A 72 -0.29 -5.94 -18.89
C ALA A 72 0.55 -4.70 -19.30
N THR A 73 1.51 -4.29 -18.47
CA THR A 73 2.40 -3.17 -18.79
C THR A 73 3.11 -3.41 -20.12
N GLN A 74 2.94 -2.49 -21.07
CA GLN A 74 3.58 -2.58 -22.38
C GLN A 74 5.11 -2.72 -22.26
N GLY A 75 5.68 -3.74 -22.90
CA GLY A 75 7.10 -4.03 -22.83
C GLY A 75 7.55 -4.57 -21.46
N PHE A 76 6.67 -5.26 -20.75
CA PHE A 76 6.88 -5.78 -19.39
C PHE A 76 8.26 -6.39 -19.18
N TYR A 77 8.62 -7.44 -19.91
CA TYR A 77 9.91 -8.14 -19.71
C TYR A 77 11.12 -7.26 -19.97
N PHE A 78 11.04 -6.37 -20.97
CA PHE A 78 12.13 -5.42 -21.26
C PHE A 78 12.29 -4.39 -20.13
N LYS A 79 11.18 -3.84 -19.64
CA LYS A 79 11.18 -2.89 -18.52
C LYS A 79 11.64 -3.57 -17.24
N PHE A 80 11.18 -4.80 -16.98
CA PHE A 80 11.59 -5.60 -15.83
C PHE A 80 13.11 -5.81 -15.83
N ALA A 81 13.69 -6.32 -16.93
CA ALA A 81 15.13 -6.58 -17.06
C ALA A 81 15.99 -5.32 -16.90
N ARG A 82 15.47 -4.14 -17.25
CA ARG A 82 16.16 -2.87 -17.14
C ARG A 82 15.87 -2.10 -15.84
N GLY A 83 15.07 -2.63 -14.92
CA GLY A 83 14.65 -1.92 -13.71
C GLY A 83 13.79 -0.68 -13.99
N LEU A 84 13.07 -0.67 -15.10
CA LEU A 84 12.18 0.45 -15.52
C LEU A 84 10.70 0.10 -15.37
N LEU A 85 10.38 -1.07 -14.80
CA LEU A 85 9.01 -1.46 -14.56
C LEU A 85 8.45 -0.64 -13.38
N PRO A 86 7.30 0.01 -13.52
CA PRO A 86 6.64 0.65 -12.40
C PRO A 86 6.07 -0.43 -11.47
N TYR A 87 6.40 -0.32 -10.20
CA TYR A 87 5.83 -1.11 -9.11
C TYR A 87 4.95 -0.23 -8.25
N GLN A 88 4.08 -0.83 -7.49
CA GLN A 88 3.18 -0.09 -6.62
C GLN A 88 2.96 -0.80 -5.28
N LEU A 89 2.56 -0.01 -4.29
CA LEU A 89 1.95 -0.52 -3.07
C LEU A 89 0.51 -0.92 -3.39
N SER A 90 0.14 -2.16 -3.12
CA SER A 90 -1.23 -2.64 -3.16
C SER A 90 -1.74 -2.97 -1.76
N CYS A 91 -3.06 -3.01 -1.61
CA CYS A 91 -3.74 -3.44 -0.40
C CYS A 91 -4.80 -4.47 -0.77
N SER A 92 -4.86 -5.58 -0.05
CA SER A 92 -5.86 -6.63 -0.28
C SER A 92 -6.22 -7.32 1.03
N GLU A 93 -7.35 -8.01 1.07
CA GLU A 93 -7.67 -8.92 2.17
C GLU A 93 -6.60 -10.00 2.33
N PHE A 94 -6.26 -10.33 3.59
CA PHE A 94 -5.25 -11.35 3.90
C PHE A 94 -5.61 -12.71 3.30
N ARG A 95 -6.88 -13.08 3.31
CA ARG A 95 -7.34 -14.33 2.71
C ARG A 95 -6.97 -14.43 1.24
N ARG A 96 -7.17 -13.36 0.49
CA ARG A 96 -6.81 -13.30 -0.95
C ARG A 96 -5.30 -13.36 -1.14
N PHE A 97 -4.56 -12.61 -0.32
CA PHE A 97 -3.10 -12.65 -0.33
C PHE A 97 -2.58 -14.06 -0.06
N LEU A 98 -3.05 -14.71 1.00
CA LEU A 98 -2.62 -16.03 1.41
C LEU A 98 -2.95 -17.10 0.35
N SER A 99 -4.10 -17.00 -0.31
CA SER A 99 -4.53 -17.97 -1.32
C SER A 99 -3.54 -18.10 -2.47
N SER A 100 -2.87 -17.02 -2.90
CA SER A 100 -1.86 -17.07 -3.96
C SER A 100 -0.62 -17.86 -3.53
N TYR A 101 -0.20 -17.70 -2.28
CA TYR A 101 0.95 -18.46 -1.73
C TYR A 101 0.63 -19.93 -1.51
N ILE A 102 -0.59 -20.26 -1.10
CA ILE A 102 -1.05 -21.65 -1.00
C ILE A 102 -1.06 -22.31 -2.38
N TYR A 103 -1.57 -21.60 -3.40
CA TYR A 103 -1.58 -22.10 -4.78
C TYR A 103 -0.16 -22.37 -5.31
N ASP A 104 0.79 -21.51 -4.97
CA ASP A 104 2.20 -21.62 -5.38
C ASP A 104 3.01 -22.54 -4.44
N GLU A 105 2.39 -23.22 -3.47
CA GLU A 105 3.04 -24.09 -2.45
C GLU A 105 4.14 -23.34 -1.66
N ARG A 106 3.97 -22.05 -1.41
CA ARG A 106 4.93 -21.19 -0.73
C ARG A 106 4.51 -20.93 0.72
N SER A 107 5.47 -20.91 1.62
CA SER A 107 5.24 -20.61 3.04
C SER A 107 5.09 -19.11 3.28
N VAL A 108 4.22 -18.76 4.22
CA VAL A 108 4.05 -17.39 4.74
C VAL A 108 4.25 -17.42 6.25
N TYR A 109 5.26 -16.71 6.73
CA TYR A 109 5.55 -16.54 8.16
C TYR A 109 5.05 -15.18 8.61
N SER A 110 4.44 -15.11 9.80
CA SER A 110 3.93 -13.88 10.37
C SER A 110 4.64 -13.58 11.68
N GLN A 111 5.21 -12.38 11.79
CA GLN A 111 5.85 -11.88 13.01
C GLN A 111 5.11 -10.63 13.48
N THR A 112 4.39 -10.72 14.60
CA THR A 112 3.70 -9.58 15.18
C THR A 112 4.70 -8.57 15.74
N LEU A 113 4.50 -7.29 15.41
CA LEU A 113 5.32 -6.19 15.90
C LEU A 113 4.88 -5.79 17.30
N ASN A 114 5.85 -5.56 18.18
CA ASN A 114 5.59 -5.05 19.53
C ASN A 114 5.48 -3.51 19.51
N LEU A 115 4.35 -3.01 19.01
CA LEU A 115 4.02 -1.59 18.90
C LEU A 115 2.95 -1.20 19.91
N ASP A 116 3.06 -0.01 20.49
CA ASP A 116 1.98 0.60 21.25
C ASP A 116 0.86 1.14 20.33
N SER A 117 -0.25 1.59 20.90
CA SER A 117 -1.41 2.05 20.11
C SER A 117 -1.10 3.29 19.27
N ILE A 118 -0.21 4.17 19.72
CA ILE A 118 0.19 5.38 18.99
C ILE A 118 1.04 4.99 17.78
N GLN A 119 2.00 4.11 18.00
CA GLN A 119 2.88 3.60 16.94
C GLN A 119 2.11 2.82 15.86
N LYS A 120 1.14 1.98 16.29
CA LYS A 120 0.26 1.26 15.35
C LYS A 120 -0.54 2.23 14.47
N GLN A 121 -1.15 3.25 15.09
CA GLN A 121 -1.93 4.24 14.34
C GLN A 121 -1.03 5.03 13.38
N TYR A 122 0.14 5.46 13.83
CA TYR A 122 1.09 6.19 12.99
C TYR A 122 1.55 5.37 11.79
N LEU A 123 1.88 4.07 12.00
CA LEU A 123 2.25 3.18 10.90
C LEU A 123 1.08 2.99 9.92
N MET A 124 -0.14 2.85 10.42
CA MET A 124 -1.34 2.74 9.58
C MET A 124 -1.56 3.99 8.73
N ASP A 125 -1.40 5.17 9.33
CA ASP A 125 -1.55 6.45 8.62
C ASP A 125 -0.50 6.58 7.50
N LEU A 126 0.77 6.21 7.76
CA LEU A 126 1.83 6.18 6.74
C LEU A 126 1.52 5.20 5.60
N LEU A 127 0.99 4.01 5.91
CA LEU A 127 0.61 3.02 4.91
C LEU A 127 -0.52 3.55 4.02
N PHE A 128 -1.53 4.20 4.59
CA PHE A 128 -2.61 4.81 3.83
C PHE A 128 -2.16 6.01 3.01
N GLU A 129 -1.25 6.83 3.51
CA GLU A 129 -0.65 7.92 2.75
C GLU A 129 0.11 7.37 1.53
N ASN A 130 0.94 6.35 1.74
CA ASN A 130 1.65 5.68 0.65
C ASN A 130 0.71 4.97 -0.34
N TYR A 131 -0.43 4.48 0.11
CA TYR A 131 -1.40 3.79 -0.74
C TYR A 131 -2.20 4.74 -1.63
N GLN A 132 -2.17 6.05 -1.39
CA GLN A 132 -2.86 7.02 -2.25
C GLN A 132 -2.35 6.93 -3.70
N PRO A 133 -3.22 7.12 -4.71
CA PRO A 133 -2.84 7.02 -6.12
C PRO A 133 -1.61 7.86 -6.50
N ALA A 134 -1.42 9.02 -5.87
CA ALA A 134 -0.30 9.91 -6.12
C ALA A 134 1.04 9.40 -5.56
N ASN A 135 1.02 8.47 -4.57
CA ASN A 135 2.20 8.08 -3.80
C ASN A 135 2.58 6.60 -3.97
N ARG A 136 1.63 5.76 -4.41
CA ARG A 136 1.81 4.31 -4.37
C ARG A 136 2.76 3.74 -5.42
N GLU A 137 3.02 4.46 -6.51
CA GLU A 137 3.89 4.00 -7.60
C GLU A 137 5.34 4.38 -7.35
N TYR A 138 6.26 3.49 -7.70
CA TYR A 138 7.70 3.71 -7.59
C TYR A 138 8.47 2.85 -8.58
N LEU A 139 9.72 3.24 -8.85
CA LEU A 139 10.65 2.42 -9.61
C LEU A 139 11.37 1.46 -8.67
N TYR A 140 11.15 0.19 -8.87
CA TYR A 140 11.75 -0.86 -8.05
C TYR A 140 13.26 -0.94 -8.29
N ASN A 141 14.02 -0.94 -7.20
CA ASN A 141 15.44 -1.21 -7.23
C ASN A 141 15.74 -2.41 -6.35
N PHE A 142 16.29 -3.47 -6.98
CA PHE A 142 16.52 -4.75 -6.33
C PHE A 142 17.38 -4.64 -5.06
N LEU A 143 18.32 -3.70 -5.01
CA LEU A 143 19.24 -3.52 -3.88
C LEU A 143 18.78 -2.42 -2.89
N TYR A 144 18.15 -1.35 -3.38
CA TYR A 144 17.95 -0.13 -2.60
C TYR A 144 16.50 0.24 -2.36
N ASP A 145 15.56 -0.18 -3.22
CA ASP A 145 14.14 0.20 -3.10
C ASP A 145 13.22 -0.96 -3.50
N ASN A 146 12.97 -1.87 -2.57
CA ASN A 146 12.23 -3.10 -2.78
C ASN A 146 11.25 -3.37 -1.62
N CYS A 147 10.51 -4.49 -1.70
CA CYS A 147 9.53 -4.87 -0.68
C CYS A 147 10.11 -4.94 0.74
N SER A 148 11.36 -5.37 0.89
CA SER A 148 12.01 -5.49 2.20
C SER A 148 12.53 -4.16 2.73
N THR A 149 13.09 -3.30 1.86
CA THR A 149 13.61 -1.99 2.28
C THR A 149 12.50 -0.99 2.60
N ARG A 150 11.35 -1.08 1.90
CA ARG A 150 10.18 -0.23 2.15
C ARG A 150 9.41 -0.59 3.41
N VAL A 151 9.59 -1.79 3.93
CA VAL A 151 8.97 -2.27 5.17
C VAL A 151 9.84 -1.98 6.41
N ARG A 152 11.12 -1.63 6.22
CA ARG A 152 12.06 -1.31 7.30
C ARG A 152 11.86 0.12 7.86
#